data_c8ba5244d826791e35a0d747e919dbf7
#
_entry.id   c8ba5244d826791e35a0d747e919dbf7
#
_cell.length_a   1.000
_cell.length_b   1.000
_cell.length_c   1.000
_cell.angle_alpha   90.00
_cell.angle_beta   90.00
_cell.angle_gamma   90.00
#
_symmetry.space_group_name_H-M   'P 1'
#
loop_
_entity.id
_entity.type
_entity.pdbx_description
1 polymer ?
#
loop_
_entity_poly.entity_id
_entity_poly.type
_entity_poly.pdbx_seq_one_letter_code
_entity_poly.pdbx_strand_id
1 'polypeptide(L)'
;MLRRHPSNFFARPVKLAAKYIAAGIILAWTGSSVAAQNQCFATSGSSITPVLELYTSEGCSSCPPADKWASTFKNKSLEGAAVVQAFHVGYWDYVGLVDRFAAPAYTSRQREISLREGLRSAYTPQAVLNGKDWPRWFAGSPASVTQAAAKELARARITLQQLGPDQFEASVTSVATPGNPAPAASWSAYWTVTEHGHHSKVKTGENAGESLKHDFVVRQYTPAGEYKNSSTAQKLSFRSIAPTSGYPRQINLVVFDTPTGATLQALSLQCEA
;
A
#
# COMPACT_ATOMS: atom_id res chain seq x y z
N MET A 1 -75.28 -1.26 -85.33
CA MET A 1 -76.41 -2.21 -85.33
C MET A 1 -76.35 -3.09 -84.09
N LEU A 2 -77.49 -3.09 -83.41
CA LEU A 2 -77.96 -4.10 -82.44
C LEU A 2 -77.05 -4.54 -81.26
N ARG A 3 -77.37 -4.09 -80.07
CA ARG A 3 -78.25 -4.68 -79.02
C ARG A 3 -77.82 -6.07 -78.56
N ARG A 4 -77.53 -6.29 -77.27
CA ARG A 4 -78.45 -6.52 -76.14
C ARG A 4 -77.67 -6.76 -74.80
N HIS A 5 -78.21 -6.16 -73.72
CA HIS A 5 -78.16 -6.58 -72.31
C HIS A 5 -78.97 -7.88 -72.10
N PRO A 6 -79.00 -8.49 -70.85
CA PRO A 6 -78.44 -8.27 -69.51
C PRO A 6 -78.08 -9.60 -68.78
N SER A 7 -77.60 -9.57 -67.59
CA SER A 7 -78.22 -10.14 -66.37
C SER A 7 -77.30 -10.20 -65.19
N ASN A 8 -77.78 -9.65 -64.09
CA ASN A 8 -77.25 -9.70 -62.76
C ASN A 8 -77.21 -11.11 -62.16
N PHE A 9 -76.14 -11.43 -61.45
CA PHE A 9 -76.23 -12.34 -60.33
C PHE A 9 -75.35 -11.82 -59.18
N PHE A 10 -76.00 -11.45 -58.07
CA PHE A 10 -75.39 -11.13 -56.77
C PHE A 10 -74.81 -12.37 -56.16
N ALA A 11 -73.54 -12.33 -55.81
CA ALA A 11 -72.89 -13.26 -54.84
C ALA A 11 -72.21 -12.44 -53.74
N ARG A 12 -72.73 -12.62 -52.55
CA ARG A 12 -72.17 -12.00 -51.33
C ARG A 12 -70.78 -12.57 -50.98
N PRO A 13 -69.75 -11.76 -50.59
CA PRO A 13 -68.54 -12.31 -50.07
C PRO A 13 -68.68 -12.62 -48.58
N VAL A 14 -68.31 -13.86 -48.21
CA VAL A 14 -68.17 -14.33 -46.88
C VAL A 14 -66.85 -13.68 -46.28
N LYS A 15 -67.00 -12.95 -45.18
CA LYS A 15 -65.92 -12.36 -44.46
C LYS A 15 -65.25 -13.47 -43.58
N LEU A 16 -64.08 -13.98 -43.97
CA LEU A 16 -63.20 -14.73 -43.10
C LEU A 16 -62.40 -13.73 -42.26
N ALA A 17 -62.72 -13.71 -40.98
CA ALA A 17 -61.91 -12.98 -39.99
C ALA A 17 -60.64 -13.78 -39.66
N ALA A 18 -59.50 -13.37 -40.21
CA ALA A 18 -58.21 -13.91 -39.83
C ALA A 18 -57.78 -13.26 -38.49
N LYS A 19 -57.76 -14.04 -37.39
CA LYS A 19 -57.20 -13.65 -36.11
C LYS A 19 -55.69 -13.75 -36.21
N TYR A 20 -54.97 -12.64 -36.31
CA TYR A 20 -53.53 -12.57 -36.13
C TYR A 20 -53.24 -12.60 -34.65
N ILE A 21 -52.71 -13.72 -34.16
CA ILE A 21 -52.10 -13.81 -32.85
C ILE A 21 -50.68 -13.25 -33.02
N ALA A 22 -50.51 -12.01 -32.61
CA ALA A 22 -49.18 -11.40 -32.49
C ALA A 22 -48.49 -11.99 -31.24
N ALA A 23 -47.65 -13.00 -31.42
CA ALA A 23 -46.74 -13.47 -30.37
C ALA A 23 -45.63 -12.42 -30.17
N GLY A 24 -45.82 -11.57 -29.16
CA GLY A 24 -44.77 -10.63 -28.71
C GLY A 24 -43.61 -11.39 -28.05
N ILE A 25 -42.52 -11.51 -28.75
CA ILE A 25 -41.23 -11.99 -28.15
C ILE A 25 -40.69 -10.85 -27.29
N ILE A 26 -40.92 -10.92 -25.99
CA ILE A 26 -40.24 -10.06 -25.00
C ILE A 26 -38.82 -10.57 -24.88
N LEU A 27 -37.85 -9.94 -25.58
CA LEU A 27 -36.43 -10.12 -25.30
C LEU A 27 -36.17 -9.46 -23.93
N ALA A 28 -36.09 -10.29 -22.89
CA ALA A 28 -35.56 -9.88 -21.60
C ALA A 28 -34.06 -9.63 -21.76
N TRP A 29 -33.65 -8.36 -21.88
CA TRP A 29 -32.26 -7.96 -21.73
C TRP A 29 -31.88 -8.16 -20.24
N THR A 30 -31.25 -9.28 -19.93
CA THR A 30 -30.55 -9.44 -18.67
C THR A 30 -29.32 -8.56 -18.74
N GLY A 31 -29.47 -7.31 -18.35
CA GLY A 31 -28.34 -6.41 -18.11
C GLY A 31 -27.50 -7.01 -16.99
N SER A 32 -26.39 -7.67 -17.33
CA SER A 32 -25.33 -7.98 -16.34
C SER A 32 -24.82 -6.64 -15.84
N SER A 33 -25.28 -6.20 -14.68
CA SER A 33 -24.66 -5.12 -13.92
C SER A 33 -23.25 -5.60 -13.57
N VAL A 34 -22.25 -5.22 -14.36
CA VAL A 34 -20.86 -5.26 -13.93
C VAL A 34 -20.80 -4.27 -12.77
N ALA A 35 -20.81 -4.79 -11.53
CA ALA A 35 -20.52 -3.99 -10.38
C ALA A 35 -19.15 -3.34 -10.64
N ALA A 36 -19.13 -2.01 -10.74
CA ALA A 36 -17.89 -1.26 -10.77
C ALA A 36 -17.16 -1.62 -9.48
N GLN A 37 -16.18 -2.50 -9.57
CA GLN A 37 -15.26 -2.75 -8.46
C GLN A 37 -14.59 -1.40 -8.22
N ASN A 38 -14.86 -0.79 -7.07
CA ASN A 38 -14.13 0.37 -6.61
C ASN A 38 -12.65 -0.03 -6.60
N GLN A 39 -11.95 0.35 -7.68
CA GLN A 39 -10.53 0.04 -7.80
C GLN A 39 -9.81 0.88 -6.75
N CYS A 40 -9.30 0.19 -5.74
CA CYS A 40 -8.47 0.83 -4.75
C CYS A 40 -7.11 1.13 -5.39
N PHE A 41 -6.82 2.41 -5.60
CA PHE A 41 -5.56 2.87 -6.18
C PHE A 41 -5.12 4.18 -5.55
N ALA A 42 -3.82 4.44 -5.60
CA ALA A 42 -3.23 5.71 -5.19
C ALA A 42 -2.09 6.10 -6.14
N THR A 43 -1.77 7.39 -6.17
CA THR A 43 -0.64 7.94 -6.92
C THR A 43 0.16 8.87 -6.01
N SER A 44 1.47 8.76 -6.04
CA SER A 44 2.36 9.61 -5.24
C SER A 44 2.34 11.06 -5.72
N GLY A 45 2.52 11.98 -4.78
CA GLY A 45 2.66 13.41 -5.06
C GLY A 45 4.00 13.77 -5.74
N SER A 46 4.18 15.07 -6.01
CA SER A 46 5.43 15.64 -6.56
C SER A 46 6.51 15.85 -5.49
N SER A 47 6.13 15.96 -4.23
CA SER A 47 7.05 15.99 -3.10
C SER A 47 7.29 14.58 -2.56
N ILE A 48 8.42 14.40 -1.88
CA ILE A 48 8.74 13.11 -1.25
C ILE A 48 7.73 12.80 -0.13
N THR A 49 7.26 11.57 -0.08
CA THR A 49 6.54 11.05 1.09
C THR A 49 7.58 10.53 2.07
N PRO A 50 7.71 11.10 3.28
CA PRO A 50 8.73 10.67 4.24
C PRO A 50 8.46 9.23 4.69
N VAL A 51 9.55 8.48 4.81
CA VAL A 51 9.55 7.10 5.31
C VAL A 51 10.19 7.08 6.68
N LEU A 52 9.43 6.68 7.68
CA LEU A 52 9.91 6.45 9.03
C LEU A 52 9.94 4.93 9.31
N GLU A 53 11.12 4.39 9.56
CA GLU A 53 11.30 3.04 10.05
C GLU A 53 11.69 3.11 11.52
N LEU A 54 10.96 2.40 12.37
CA LEU A 54 11.32 2.20 13.78
C LEU A 54 11.72 0.75 13.99
N TYR A 55 12.97 0.52 14.41
CA TYR A 55 13.43 -0.80 14.85
C TYR A 55 13.25 -0.90 16.36
N THR A 56 12.39 -1.81 16.78
CA THR A 56 11.89 -1.96 18.15
C THR A 56 11.82 -3.43 18.58
N SER A 57 11.56 -3.71 19.83
CA SER A 57 11.27 -5.05 20.33
C SER A 57 10.47 -4.98 21.64
N GLU A 58 9.56 -5.92 21.84
CA GLU A 58 8.85 -6.10 23.11
C GLU A 58 9.80 -6.46 24.27
N GLY A 59 10.98 -7.03 23.96
CA GLY A 59 12.02 -7.36 24.93
C GLY A 59 12.91 -6.18 25.38
N CYS A 60 12.81 -5.03 24.71
CA CYS A 60 13.67 -3.87 24.95
C CYS A 60 12.94 -2.84 25.83
N SER A 61 13.46 -2.55 27.04
CA SER A 61 12.80 -1.65 28.01
C SER A 61 12.77 -0.18 27.57
N SER A 62 13.72 0.25 26.74
CA SER A 62 13.76 1.61 26.19
C SER A 62 12.89 1.81 24.93
N CYS A 63 12.30 0.75 24.39
CA CYS A 63 11.51 0.81 23.15
C CYS A 63 10.09 1.37 23.30
N PRO A 64 9.33 1.10 24.37
CA PRO A 64 7.93 1.55 24.46
C PRO A 64 7.70 3.05 24.31
N PRO A 65 8.59 3.97 24.77
CA PRO A 65 8.46 5.40 24.48
C PRO A 65 8.57 5.71 22.97
N ALA A 66 9.42 5.01 22.23
CA ALA A 66 9.59 5.18 20.79
C ALA A 66 8.36 4.65 20.00
N ASP A 67 7.79 3.53 20.42
CA ASP A 67 6.55 3.00 19.86
C ASP A 67 5.38 3.99 20.05
N LYS A 68 5.25 4.56 21.25
CA LYS A 68 4.24 5.61 21.53
C LYS A 68 4.47 6.85 20.67
N TRP A 69 5.71 7.27 20.49
CA TRP A 69 6.04 8.41 19.63
C TRP A 69 5.70 8.08 18.16
N ALA A 70 6.06 6.92 17.64
CA ALA A 70 5.71 6.50 16.28
C ALA A 70 4.18 6.48 16.08
N SER A 71 3.42 6.04 17.08
CA SER A 71 1.93 6.05 17.02
C SER A 71 1.33 7.44 16.84
N THR A 72 2.05 8.52 17.17
CA THR A 72 1.60 9.90 16.92
C THR A 72 1.49 10.22 15.42
N PHE A 73 2.18 9.48 14.56
CA PHE A 73 2.13 9.63 13.10
C PHE A 73 0.87 9.01 12.46
N LYS A 74 0.01 8.34 13.22
CA LYS A 74 -1.10 7.55 12.67
C LYS A 74 -1.99 8.34 11.72
N ASN A 75 -2.41 9.55 12.10
CA ASN A 75 -3.25 10.38 11.23
C ASN A 75 -2.51 10.76 9.94
N LYS A 76 -1.23 11.16 10.03
CA LYS A 76 -0.43 11.51 8.84
C LYS A 76 -0.21 10.33 7.91
N SER A 77 -0.06 9.13 8.45
CA SER A 77 0.04 7.91 7.66
C SER A 77 -1.28 7.57 6.98
N LEU A 78 -2.40 7.66 7.67
CA LEU A 78 -3.74 7.43 7.09
C LEU A 78 -4.09 8.45 6.00
N GLU A 79 -3.62 9.69 6.13
CA GLU A 79 -3.72 10.74 5.09
C GLU A 79 -2.77 10.50 3.90
N GLY A 80 -1.91 9.48 3.94
CA GLY A 80 -0.89 9.24 2.91
C GLY A 80 0.29 10.21 2.95
N ALA A 81 0.39 11.05 3.99
CA ALA A 81 1.42 12.07 4.14
C ALA A 81 2.74 11.54 4.73
N ALA A 82 2.77 10.31 5.20
CA ALA A 82 3.97 9.61 5.67
C ALA A 82 3.78 8.11 5.56
N VAL A 83 4.85 7.37 5.26
CA VAL A 83 4.91 5.91 5.41
C VAL A 83 5.66 5.62 6.71
N VAL A 84 4.99 4.93 7.64
CA VAL A 84 5.57 4.58 8.94
C VAL A 84 5.55 3.07 9.11
N GLN A 85 6.65 2.51 9.63
CA GLN A 85 6.87 1.07 9.68
C GLN A 85 7.62 0.71 10.96
N ALA A 86 7.02 -0.10 11.83
CA ALA A 86 7.66 -0.63 13.04
C ALA A 86 8.16 -2.05 12.77
N PHE A 87 9.46 -2.20 12.63
CA PHE A 87 10.14 -3.47 12.42
C PHE A 87 10.56 -4.04 13.78
N HIS A 88 9.93 -5.11 14.20
CA HIS A 88 10.30 -5.81 15.43
C HIS A 88 11.51 -6.72 15.18
N VAL A 89 12.52 -6.60 16.02
CA VAL A 89 13.78 -7.34 15.89
C VAL A 89 13.93 -8.41 16.99
N GLY A 90 14.42 -9.58 16.60
CA GLY A 90 14.46 -10.76 17.46
C GLY A 90 15.74 -10.92 18.29
N TYR A 91 16.71 -10.00 18.20
CA TYR A 91 17.95 -10.17 18.97
C TYR A 91 17.83 -9.84 20.46
N TRP A 92 16.63 -9.49 20.94
CA TRP A 92 16.28 -9.37 22.35
C TRP A 92 15.66 -10.65 22.94
N ASP A 93 15.39 -11.67 22.12
CA ASP A 93 14.71 -12.89 22.57
C ASP A 93 15.47 -13.63 23.70
N TYR A 94 16.78 -13.38 23.85
CA TYR A 94 17.61 -13.93 24.91
C TYR A 94 17.21 -13.47 26.33
N VAL A 95 16.47 -12.35 26.47
CA VAL A 95 15.96 -11.88 27.76
C VAL A 95 14.73 -12.68 28.25
N GLY A 96 14.37 -13.74 27.53
CA GLY A 96 13.30 -14.66 27.92
C GLY A 96 11.91 -14.30 27.39
N LEU A 97 11.83 -13.33 26.47
CA LEU A 97 10.62 -12.97 25.74
C LEU A 97 10.85 -13.08 24.23
N VAL A 98 10.18 -14.01 23.58
CA VAL A 98 10.16 -14.08 22.11
C VAL A 98 9.16 -13.06 21.58
N ASP A 99 9.63 -12.06 20.85
CA ASP A 99 8.77 -11.06 20.22
C ASP A 99 8.04 -11.69 19.02
N ARG A 100 6.73 -11.84 19.14
CA ARG A 100 5.86 -12.50 18.14
C ARG A 100 5.78 -11.75 16.79
N PHE A 101 6.22 -10.52 16.74
CA PHE A 101 6.23 -9.71 15.54
C PHE A 101 7.61 -9.69 14.87
N ALA A 102 8.64 -10.17 15.56
CA ALA A 102 9.99 -10.17 15.03
C ALA A 102 10.17 -11.16 13.88
N ALA A 103 11.00 -10.77 12.92
CA ALA A 103 11.44 -11.66 11.86
C ALA A 103 12.93 -11.47 11.56
N PRO A 104 13.67 -12.54 11.17
CA PRO A 104 15.08 -12.43 10.82
C PRO A 104 15.38 -11.39 9.74
N ALA A 105 14.49 -11.27 8.75
CA ALA A 105 14.62 -10.30 7.66
C ALA A 105 14.63 -8.84 8.16
N TYR A 106 13.94 -8.53 9.26
CA TYR A 106 13.91 -7.19 9.83
C TYR A 106 15.24 -6.84 10.51
N THR A 107 15.81 -7.78 11.25
CA THR A 107 17.14 -7.64 11.82
C THR A 107 18.20 -7.50 10.73
N SER A 108 18.10 -8.27 9.64
CA SER A 108 19.03 -8.16 8.50
C SER A 108 18.95 -6.77 7.86
N ARG A 109 17.73 -6.27 7.59
CA ARG A 109 17.52 -4.91 7.06
C ARG A 109 18.12 -3.84 7.97
N GLN A 110 17.91 -3.94 9.28
CA GLN A 110 18.48 -3.00 10.24
C GLN A 110 20.02 -2.98 10.17
N ARG A 111 20.63 -4.16 10.09
CA ARG A 111 22.11 -4.30 9.98
C ARG A 111 22.63 -3.69 8.69
N GLU A 112 21.95 -3.88 7.56
CA GLU A 112 22.32 -3.26 6.29
C GLU A 112 22.29 -1.73 6.38
N ILE A 113 21.25 -1.14 7.00
CA ILE A 113 21.19 0.30 7.24
C ILE A 113 22.34 0.75 8.15
N SER A 114 22.56 0.05 9.26
CA SER A 114 23.63 0.38 10.21
C SER A 114 25.02 0.34 9.56
N LEU A 115 25.29 -0.65 8.73
CA LEU A 115 26.55 -0.74 7.97
C LEU A 115 26.69 0.41 6.97
N ARG A 116 25.65 0.74 6.23
CA ARG A 116 25.64 1.84 5.26
C ARG A 116 25.85 3.21 5.91
N GLU A 117 25.26 3.40 7.11
CA GLU A 117 25.42 4.62 7.91
C GLU A 117 26.72 4.64 8.74
N GLY A 118 27.58 3.62 8.63
CA GLY A 118 28.84 3.54 9.36
C GLY A 118 28.70 3.36 10.87
N LEU A 119 27.57 2.85 11.33
CA LEU A 119 27.34 2.58 12.75
C LEU A 119 28.12 1.36 13.20
N ARG A 120 28.64 1.38 14.42
CA ARG A 120 29.40 0.26 14.99
C ARG A 120 28.54 -0.98 15.22
N SER A 121 27.26 -0.79 15.52
CA SER A 121 26.29 -1.87 15.76
C SER A 121 24.86 -1.39 15.53
N ALA A 122 23.96 -2.31 15.25
CA ALA A 122 22.53 -2.06 15.33
C ALA A 122 22.12 -1.85 16.80
N TYR A 123 21.12 -1.03 17.06
CA TYR A 123 20.61 -0.72 18.39
C TYR A 123 19.11 -0.52 18.39
N THR A 124 18.46 -0.61 19.54
CA THR A 124 17.03 -0.28 19.70
C THR A 124 16.82 0.65 20.92
N PRO A 125 15.79 1.53 20.84
CA PRO A 125 15.02 1.82 19.64
C PRO A 125 15.86 2.61 18.63
N GLN A 126 15.84 2.19 17.37
CA GLN A 126 16.47 2.94 16.28
C GLN A 126 15.38 3.49 15.36
N ALA A 127 15.34 4.80 15.17
CA ALA A 127 14.53 5.44 14.15
C ALA A 127 15.39 5.77 12.93
N VAL A 128 14.86 5.49 11.76
CA VAL A 128 15.48 5.78 10.46
C VAL A 128 14.50 6.64 9.66
N LEU A 129 14.93 7.82 9.24
CA LEU A 129 14.11 8.72 8.43
C LEU A 129 14.70 8.80 7.02
N ASN A 130 13.91 8.47 6.01
CA ASN A 130 14.31 8.49 4.60
C ASN A 130 15.61 7.73 4.31
N GLY A 131 15.80 6.58 4.99
CA GLY A 131 16.98 5.72 4.85
C GLY A 131 18.20 6.14 5.66
N LYS A 132 18.11 7.21 6.47
CA LYS A 132 19.18 7.74 7.33
C LYS A 132 18.89 7.50 8.80
N ASP A 133 19.91 7.09 9.55
CA ASP A 133 19.80 6.96 11.00
C ASP A 133 19.41 8.31 11.65
N TRP A 134 18.44 8.27 12.54
CA TRP A 134 17.87 9.47 13.16
C TRP A 134 17.84 9.38 14.69
N PRO A 135 19.00 9.48 15.36
CA PRO A 135 19.11 9.23 16.81
C PRO A 135 18.34 10.24 17.67
N ARG A 136 18.02 11.43 17.16
CA ARG A 136 17.22 12.46 17.86
C ARG A 136 15.77 12.47 17.45
N TRP A 137 15.19 11.30 17.14
CA TRP A 137 13.82 11.12 16.71
C TRP A 137 12.80 11.79 17.65
N PHE A 138 13.02 11.76 18.95
CA PHE A 138 12.16 12.34 19.97
C PHE A 138 11.98 13.86 19.87
N ALA A 139 12.84 14.57 19.15
CA ALA A 139 12.73 16.00 18.86
C ALA A 139 11.82 16.28 17.65
N GLY A 140 11.47 15.26 16.87
CA GLY A 140 10.61 15.38 15.70
C GLY A 140 9.13 15.13 16.03
N SER A 141 8.27 15.82 15.31
CA SER A 141 6.82 15.62 15.35
C SER A 141 6.29 15.23 13.96
N PRO A 142 5.09 14.63 13.87
CA PRO A 142 4.47 14.35 12.56
C PRO A 142 4.42 15.59 11.66
N ALA A 143 4.06 16.75 12.22
CA ALA A 143 3.99 18.01 11.47
C ALA A 143 5.36 18.46 10.95
N SER A 144 6.41 18.43 11.80
CA SER A 144 7.74 18.86 11.39
C SER A 144 8.34 17.96 10.30
N VAL A 145 8.14 16.64 10.40
CA VAL A 145 8.61 15.65 9.43
C VAL A 145 7.91 15.83 8.08
N THR A 146 6.59 15.94 8.07
CA THR A 146 5.82 16.09 6.82
C THR A 146 6.06 17.47 6.16
N GLN A 147 6.19 18.54 6.94
CA GLN A 147 6.52 19.86 6.43
C GLN A 147 7.94 19.94 5.83
N ALA A 148 8.91 19.26 6.42
CA ALA A 148 10.25 19.17 5.85
C ALA A 148 10.23 18.42 4.51
N ALA A 149 9.59 17.25 4.48
CA ALA A 149 9.47 16.43 3.28
C ALA A 149 8.69 17.12 2.14
N ALA A 150 7.69 17.94 2.46
CA ALA A 150 6.93 18.70 1.46
C ALA A 150 7.78 19.71 0.65
N LYS A 151 8.97 20.06 1.14
CA LYS A 151 9.93 20.94 0.45
C LYS A 151 10.90 20.19 -0.45
N GLU A 152 10.93 18.86 -0.38
CA GLU A 152 11.81 18.02 -1.17
C GLU A 152 11.05 17.42 -2.35
N LEU A 153 11.62 17.55 -3.55
CA LEU A 153 11.01 16.95 -4.75
C LEU A 153 11.28 15.45 -4.79
N ALA A 154 10.24 14.70 -5.10
CA ALA A 154 10.35 13.27 -5.34
C ALA A 154 11.17 12.97 -6.60
N ARG A 155 12.02 11.95 -6.54
CA ARG A 155 12.83 11.47 -7.67
C ARG A 155 12.27 10.20 -8.32
N ALA A 156 11.13 9.73 -7.84
CA ALA A 156 10.34 8.70 -8.47
C ALA A 156 8.84 9.04 -8.39
N ARG A 157 8.06 8.54 -9.32
CA ARG A 157 6.59 8.56 -9.28
C ARG A 157 6.11 7.13 -9.14
N ILE A 158 5.15 6.92 -8.26
CA ILE A 158 4.55 5.63 -7.98
C ILE A 158 3.05 5.72 -8.25
N THR A 159 2.49 4.76 -8.98
CA THR A 159 1.07 4.43 -8.94
C THR A 159 0.94 3.04 -8.35
N LEU A 160 0.00 2.85 -7.46
CA LEU A 160 -0.23 1.59 -6.74
C LEU A 160 -1.72 1.25 -6.82
N GLN A 161 -2.03 0.03 -7.20
CA GLN A 161 -3.41 -0.46 -7.32
C GLN A 161 -3.57 -1.86 -6.75
N GLN A 162 -4.74 -2.13 -6.23
CA GLN A 162 -5.16 -3.46 -5.85
C GLN A 162 -5.82 -4.14 -7.05
N LEU A 163 -5.34 -5.35 -7.40
CA LEU A 163 -5.88 -6.15 -8.50
C LEU A 163 -6.85 -7.25 -8.01
N GLY A 164 -6.74 -7.60 -6.75
CA GLY A 164 -7.54 -8.63 -6.07
C GLY A 164 -7.29 -8.59 -4.57
N PRO A 165 -7.93 -9.42 -3.77
CA PRO A 165 -7.90 -9.34 -2.30
C PRO A 165 -6.50 -9.20 -1.70
N ASP A 166 -5.53 -9.93 -2.25
CA ASP A 166 -4.13 -9.94 -1.78
C ASP A 166 -3.13 -9.69 -2.91
N GLN A 167 -3.59 -9.10 -4.03
CA GLN A 167 -2.77 -8.86 -5.20
C GLN A 167 -2.68 -7.36 -5.49
N PHE A 168 -1.45 -6.87 -5.57
CA PHE A 168 -1.14 -5.47 -5.81
C PHE A 168 -0.15 -5.33 -6.96
N GLU A 169 -0.29 -4.27 -7.71
CA GLU A 169 0.66 -3.87 -8.75
C GLU A 169 1.01 -2.41 -8.56
N ALA A 170 2.29 -2.09 -8.69
CA ALA A 170 2.75 -0.72 -8.78
C ALA A 170 3.46 -0.48 -10.10
N SER A 171 3.37 0.75 -10.58
CA SER A 171 4.19 1.28 -11.66
C SER A 171 5.10 2.35 -11.08
N VAL A 172 6.41 2.21 -11.28
CA VAL A 172 7.44 3.12 -10.80
C VAL A 172 8.17 3.73 -11.98
N THR A 173 8.24 5.06 -12.01
CA THR A 173 8.97 5.82 -13.04
C THR A 173 9.95 6.76 -12.35
N SER A 174 11.21 6.76 -12.78
CA SER A 174 12.19 7.75 -12.32
C SER A 174 11.84 9.14 -12.83
N VAL A 175 12.03 10.16 -11.99
CA VAL A 175 11.74 11.55 -12.30
C VAL A 175 13.02 12.35 -12.19
N ALA A 176 13.39 13.03 -13.27
CA ALA A 176 14.44 14.04 -13.24
C ALA A 176 13.90 15.33 -12.60
N THR A 177 14.64 15.89 -11.65
CA THR A 177 14.25 17.12 -10.98
C THR A 177 15.26 18.23 -11.26
N PRO A 178 14.82 19.47 -11.55
CA PRO A 178 15.72 20.59 -11.73
C PRO A 178 16.61 20.81 -10.49
N GLY A 179 17.91 20.98 -10.70
CA GLY A 179 18.87 21.26 -9.62
C GLY A 179 19.28 20.04 -8.78
N ASN A 180 18.75 18.85 -9.04
CA ASN A 180 19.19 17.62 -8.41
C ASN A 180 20.10 16.84 -9.39
N PRO A 181 21.24 16.27 -8.92
CA PRO A 181 22.09 15.46 -9.78
C PRO A 181 21.27 14.33 -10.41
N ALA A 182 21.78 13.85 -11.54
CA ALA A 182 21.14 12.79 -12.35
C ALA A 182 20.46 11.74 -11.46
N PRO A 183 19.29 11.23 -11.89
CA PRO A 183 18.62 10.15 -11.15
C PRO A 183 19.66 9.09 -10.78
N ALA A 184 19.50 8.48 -9.60
CA ALA A 184 20.35 7.39 -9.17
C ALA A 184 20.63 6.42 -10.33
N ALA A 185 21.87 5.94 -10.46
CA ALA A 185 22.23 5.00 -11.51
C ALA A 185 21.37 3.72 -11.43
N SER A 186 21.00 3.33 -10.19
CA SER A 186 20.03 2.27 -9.89
C SER A 186 19.18 2.65 -8.68
N TRP A 187 18.00 2.07 -8.62
CA TRP A 187 17.09 2.17 -7.50
C TRP A 187 16.60 0.79 -7.10
N SER A 188 16.30 0.66 -5.84
CA SER A 188 15.70 -0.56 -5.29
C SER A 188 14.36 -0.22 -4.66
N ALA A 189 13.55 -1.24 -4.46
CA ALA A 189 12.27 -1.09 -3.80
C ALA A 189 11.97 -2.24 -2.85
N TYR A 190 11.07 -2.00 -1.91
CA TYR A 190 10.51 -3.04 -1.08
C TYR A 190 9.05 -2.74 -0.73
N TRP A 191 8.32 -3.81 -0.48
CA TRP A 191 6.95 -3.79 0.00
C TRP A 191 6.90 -4.09 1.49
N THR A 192 5.95 -3.45 2.18
CA THR A 192 5.53 -3.88 3.51
C THR A 192 4.02 -3.94 3.62
N VAL A 193 3.56 -4.84 4.49
CA VAL A 193 2.22 -4.81 5.06
C VAL A 193 2.37 -4.36 6.51
N THR A 194 1.74 -3.26 6.87
CA THR A 194 1.71 -2.76 8.24
C THR A 194 0.30 -2.88 8.83
N GLU A 195 0.21 -3.27 10.10
CA GLU A 195 -1.05 -3.36 10.84
C GLU A 195 -1.03 -2.44 12.06
N HIS A 196 -2.22 -2.04 12.51
CA HIS A 196 -2.41 -1.13 13.64
C HIS A 196 -3.20 -1.76 14.78
N GLY A 197 -3.01 -1.23 15.99
CA GLY A 197 -3.83 -1.55 17.15
C GLY A 197 -3.50 -2.88 17.80
N HIS A 198 -2.31 -3.41 17.61
CA HIS A 198 -1.87 -4.60 18.33
C HIS A 198 -1.63 -4.32 19.80
N HIS A 199 -1.94 -5.32 20.63
CA HIS A 199 -1.76 -5.27 22.08
C HIS A 199 -1.03 -6.52 22.55
N SER A 200 -0.08 -6.36 23.45
CA SER A 200 0.65 -7.44 24.10
C SER A 200 0.68 -7.24 25.62
N LYS A 201 0.39 -8.32 26.35
CA LYS A 201 0.67 -8.40 27.79
C LYS A 201 2.00 -9.13 27.96
N VAL A 202 3.03 -8.38 28.28
CA VAL A 202 4.40 -8.93 28.42
C VAL A 202 4.51 -9.71 29.72
N LYS A 203 4.88 -10.98 29.62
CA LYS A 203 4.94 -11.89 30.79
C LYS A 203 6.33 -12.05 31.37
N THR A 204 7.37 -11.81 30.56
CA THR A 204 8.79 -12.07 30.90
C THR A 204 9.66 -10.99 30.27
N GLY A 205 10.96 -10.98 30.62
CA GLY A 205 11.91 -10.00 30.10
C GLY A 205 11.84 -8.65 30.79
N GLU A 206 12.50 -7.63 30.21
CA GLU A 206 12.66 -6.30 30.82
C GLU A 206 11.35 -5.53 30.96
N ASN A 207 10.35 -5.82 30.13
CA ASN A 207 9.03 -5.22 30.16
C ASN A 207 7.96 -6.11 30.84
N ALA A 208 8.37 -7.07 31.68
CA ALA A 208 7.45 -7.97 32.37
C ALA A 208 6.38 -7.20 33.18
N GLY A 209 5.10 -7.55 32.99
CA GLY A 209 3.96 -6.90 33.63
C GLY A 209 3.35 -5.75 32.82
N GLU A 210 4.05 -5.25 31.79
CA GLU A 210 3.56 -4.14 30.98
C GLU A 210 2.51 -4.60 29.94
N SER A 211 1.63 -3.65 29.59
CA SER A 211 0.69 -3.80 28.49
C SER A 211 1.11 -2.85 27.36
N LEU A 212 1.71 -3.42 26.33
CA LEU A 212 2.25 -2.66 25.20
C LEU A 212 1.20 -2.52 24.10
N LYS A 213 1.23 -1.37 23.43
CA LYS A 213 0.39 -1.07 22.26
C LYS A 213 1.29 -0.77 21.08
N HIS A 214 0.97 -1.37 19.94
CA HIS A 214 1.77 -1.24 18.74
C HIS A 214 0.90 -0.81 17.56
N ASP A 215 1.31 0.26 16.90
CA ASP A 215 0.82 0.68 15.59
C ASP A 215 1.94 0.46 14.56
N PHE A 216 1.59 0.41 13.27
CA PHE A 216 2.53 0.26 12.16
C PHE A 216 3.37 -1.03 12.18
N VAL A 217 2.91 -2.06 12.88
CA VAL A 217 3.62 -3.33 12.98
C VAL A 217 3.83 -3.92 11.59
N VAL A 218 5.07 -4.08 11.17
CA VAL A 218 5.39 -4.75 9.91
C VAL A 218 5.09 -6.23 10.05
N ARG A 219 4.12 -6.71 9.27
CA ARG A 219 3.69 -8.12 9.23
C ARG A 219 4.29 -8.87 8.05
N GLN A 220 4.67 -8.14 7.02
CA GLN A 220 5.36 -8.66 5.86
C GLN A 220 6.33 -7.61 5.33
N TYR A 221 7.52 -8.05 4.97
CA TYR A 221 8.54 -7.28 4.28
C TYR A 221 9.04 -8.11 3.10
N THR A 222 9.01 -7.54 1.91
CA THR A 222 9.38 -8.22 0.67
C THR A 222 10.22 -7.27 -0.19
N PRO A 223 11.53 -7.53 -0.34
CA PRO A 223 12.34 -6.83 -1.34
C PRO A 223 11.74 -7.01 -2.73
N ALA A 224 11.65 -5.93 -3.50
CA ALA A 224 11.10 -5.94 -4.85
C ALA A 224 12.16 -5.93 -5.96
N GLY A 225 13.44 -5.98 -5.57
CA GLY A 225 14.58 -6.02 -6.49
C GLY A 225 15.26 -4.68 -6.72
N GLU A 226 16.26 -4.70 -7.59
CA GLU A 226 17.04 -3.55 -8.03
C GLU A 226 16.80 -3.30 -9.51
N TYR A 227 16.69 -2.04 -9.90
CA TYR A 227 16.36 -1.60 -11.24
C TYR A 227 17.34 -0.51 -11.70
N LYS A 228 17.74 -0.57 -12.95
CA LYS A 228 18.49 0.53 -13.58
C LYS A 228 17.55 1.71 -13.80
N ASN A 229 18.11 2.91 -13.66
CA ASN A 229 17.37 4.12 -13.98
C ASN A 229 16.91 4.12 -15.44
N SER A 230 15.64 4.37 -15.67
CA SER A 230 15.01 4.39 -16.99
C SER A 230 13.81 5.34 -16.98
N SER A 231 13.54 5.97 -18.10
CA SER A 231 12.30 6.72 -18.34
C SER A 231 11.08 5.79 -18.52
N THR A 232 11.33 4.49 -18.78
CA THR A 232 10.26 3.50 -18.90
C THR A 232 9.81 3.06 -17.52
N ALA A 233 8.49 3.08 -17.32
CA ALA A 233 7.89 2.62 -16.08
C ALA A 233 8.19 1.13 -15.82
N GLN A 234 8.59 0.81 -14.60
CA GLN A 234 8.78 -0.56 -14.13
C GLN A 234 7.53 -1.01 -13.39
N LYS A 235 7.04 -2.20 -13.74
CA LYS A 235 5.92 -2.84 -13.05
C LYS A 235 6.42 -3.77 -11.97
N LEU A 236 5.90 -3.59 -10.76
CA LEU A 236 6.23 -4.38 -9.58
C LEU A 236 4.95 -5.05 -9.08
N SER A 237 4.93 -6.37 -9.08
CA SER A 237 3.80 -7.14 -8.55
C SER A 237 4.08 -7.57 -7.11
N PHE A 238 3.05 -7.59 -6.29
CA PHE A 238 3.14 -7.99 -4.90
C PHE A 238 1.94 -8.84 -4.50
N ARG A 239 2.20 -9.88 -3.72
CA ARG A 239 1.17 -10.66 -3.03
C ARG A 239 1.33 -10.46 -1.52
N SER A 240 0.32 -9.84 -0.93
CA SER A 240 0.31 -9.66 0.53
C SER A 240 -0.13 -10.93 1.25
N ILE A 241 0.22 -11.03 2.53
CA ILE A 241 -0.47 -11.93 3.45
C ILE A 241 -1.95 -11.53 3.54
N ALA A 242 -2.79 -12.48 3.93
CA ALA A 242 -4.20 -12.20 4.19
C ALA A 242 -4.37 -11.18 5.34
N PRO A 243 -5.43 -10.33 5.30
CA PRO A 243 -5.73 -9.40 6.40
C PRO A 243 -5.96 -10.15 7.72
N THR A 244 -5.43 -9.60 8.80
CA THR A 244 -5.77 -10.08 10.14
C THR A 244 -7.05 -9.39 10.60
N SER A 245 -8.10 -10.16 10.91
CA SER A 245 -9.38 -9.59 11.35
C SER A 245 -9.21 -8.68 12.56
N GLY A 246 -9.81 -7.49 12.53
CA GLY A 246 -9.77 -6.50 13.60
C GLY A 246 -8.52 -5.60 13.60
N TYR A 247 -7.59 -5.78 12.65
CA TYR A 247 -6.40 -4.95 12.54
C TYR A 247 -6.37 -4.21 11.20
N PRO A 248 -6.67 -2.89 11.18
CA PRO A 248 -6.52 -2.10 9.97
C PRO A 248 -5.11 -2.20 9.41
N ARG A 249 -4.99 -2.35 8.09
CA ARG A 249 -3.69 -2.53 7.44
C ARG A 249 -3.42 -1.51 6.34
N GLN A 250 -2.16 -1.30 6.04
CA GLN A 250 -1.69 -0.53 4.89
C GLN A 250 -0.70 -1.36 4.08
N ILE A 251 -0.76 -1.21 2.77
CA ILE A 251 0.22 -1.77 1.82
C ILE A 251 1.14 -0.61 1.42
N ASN A 252 2.42 -0.75 1.70
CA ASN A 252 3.39 0.28 1.45
C ASN A 252 4.39 -0.19 0.39
N LEU A 253 4.74 0.71 -0.52
CA LEU A 253 5.88 0.58 -1.42
C LEU A 253 6.84 1.72 -1.15
N VAL A 254 8.10 1.37 -0.90
CA VAL A 254 9.20 2.31 -0.74
C VAL A 254 10.20 2.11 -1.87
N VAL A 255 10.53 3.19 -2.56
CA VAL A 255 11.54 3.25 -3.63
C VAL A 255 12.71 4.09 -3.12
N PHE A 256 13.92 3.55 -3.22
CA PHE A 256 15.12 4.18 -2.68
C PHE A 256 16.32 4.04 -3.62
N ASP A 257 17.24 4.96 -3.51
CA ASP A 257 18.53 4.94 -4.20
C ASP A 257 19.37 3.76 -3.71
N THR A 258 19.73 2.85 -4.59
CA THR A 258 20.44 1.61 -4.20
C THR A 258 21.74 1.88 -3.46
N PRO A 259 22.65 2.74 -3.97
CA PRO A 259 23.93 2.99 -3.31
C PRO A 259 23.80 3.68 -1.94
N THR A 260 22.94 4.66 -1.82
CA THR A 260 22.86 5.52 -0.62
C THR A 260 21.75 5.13 0.35
N GLY A 261 20.77 4.35 -0.10
CA GLY A 261 19.56 4.03 0.66
C GLY A 261 18.58 5.20 0.85
N ALA A 262 18.88 6.37 0.28
CA ALA A 262 18.02 7.54 0.40
C ALA A 262 16.66 7.29 -0.29
N THR A 263 15.57 7.60 0.38
CA THR A 263 14.24 7.45 -0.20
C THR A 263 14.10 8.36 -1.43
N LEU A 264 13.62 7.79 -2.53
CA LEU A 264 13.28 8.52 -3.76
C LEU A 264 11.80 8.88 -3.79
N GLN A 265 10.94 7.99 -3.31
CA GLN A 265 9.51 8.17 -3.10
C GLN A 265 8.94 6.99 -2.31
N ALA A 266 7.82 7.21 -1.65
CA ALA A 266 7.04 6.14 -1.04
C ALA A 266 5.54 6.38 -1.23
N LEU A 267 4.78 5.30 -1.17
CA LEU A 267 3.33 5.36 -1.28
C LEU A 267 2.70 4.29 -0.40
N SER A 268 1.65 4.69 0.31
CA SER A 268 0.81 3.80 1.10
C SER A 268 -0.57 3.69 0.47
N LEU A 269 -1.12 2.48 0.46
CA LEU A 269 -2.48 2.19 0.01
C LEU A 269 -3.24 1.52 1.15
N GLN A 270 -4.39 2.09 1.49
CA GLN A 270 -5.35 1.51 2.41
C GLN A 270 -6.64 1.28 1.65
N CYS A 271 -6.99 0.03 1.46
CA CYS A 271 -8.26 -0.36 0.86
C CYS A 271 -9.22 -0.77 1.96
N GLU A 272 -10.46 -0.31 1.87
CA GLU A 272 -11.52 -0.85 2.70
C GLU A 272 -11.72 -2.32 2.35
N ALA A 273 -11.79 -3.16 3.39
CA ALA A 273 -11.98 -4.59 3.24
C ALA A 273 -13.47 -4.93 3.00
#